data_09d01c9b76bdf6bc3f4c02bfc023f6cf
#
_entry.id   09d01c9b76bdf6bc3f4c02bfc023f6cf
#
_cell.length_a   1.000
_cell.length_b   1.000
_cell.length_c   1.000
_cell.angle_alpha   90.00
_cell.angle_beta   90.00
_cell.angle_gamma   90.00
#
_symmetry.space_group_name_H-M   'P 1'
#
loop_
_entity.id
_entity.type
_entity.pdbx_description
1 polymer ?
#
loop_
_entity_poly.entity_id
_entity_poly.type
_entity_poly.pdbx_seq_one_letter_code
_entity_poly.pdbx_strand_id
1 'polypeptide(L)'
;MLSRRNLLASMLLSGIPAFASEVKDWDVIVVGTGVAGLAAACSALEAGAGNVLILEKSPVVGGHSILSTGYVAAVDKPRQQRAGIEDSPSLMLQNMLEVGGYLNDVELAKIVCENSEDTVYWLERMGVKWDGNIYQTVAGLHPRSHITNFVRAGYDYVMALLSSAKRMGAKLALNTKALDLIEKDERVIGIRVQNPDGSITDLFAKAVILATGGFTANVELRSKFDPRVGSEFPTTANPNRKSFDGATGDGLIMAQKLGAATKDAEFLQLIPFWGGRLLDYVGADIYVNNQGFRFVNEAASWRDVSNAILEQDKREMWAITDS
;
A
#
# COMPACT_ATOMS: atom_id res chain seq x y z
N MET A 1 11.05 20.53 40.59
CA MET A 1 9.89 19.98 39.86
C MET A 1 9.87 20.57 38.47
N LEU A 2 10.33 19.85 37.48
CA LEU A 2 10.31 20.26 36.09
C LEU A 2 8.88 20.02 35.53
N SER A 3 8.24 21.06 34.99
CA SER A 3 6.88 20.99 34.52
C SER A 3 6.80 20.11 33.23
N ARG A 4 5.67 19.41 33.04
CA ARG A 4 5.39 18.58 31.85
C ARG A 4 5.52 19.32 30.50
N ARG A 5 5.51 20.63 30.51
CA ARG A 5 5.72 21.48 29.32
C ARG A 5 7.18 21.52 28.85
N ASN A 6 8.13 21.36 29.75
CA ASN A 6 9.56 21.38 29.41
C ASN A 6 10.08 20.02 28.90
N LEU A 7 9.36 18.92 29.18
CA LEU A 7 9.70 17.60 28.65
C LEU A 7 9.31 17.42 27.19
N LEU A 8 8.26 18.09 26.72
CA LEU A 8 7.83 18.03 25.32
C LEU A 8 8.67 18.95 24.40
N ALA A 9 9.26 20.01 24.93
CA ALA A 9 10.14 20.90 24.16
C ALA A 9 11.53 20.31 23.91
N SER A 10 12.00 19.39 24.75
CA SER A 10 13.32 18.74 24.59
C SER A 10 13.32 17.51 23.67
N MET A 11 12.15 16.97 23.31
CA MET A 11 12.03 15.86 22.34
C MET A 11 11.88 16.35 20.88
N LEU A 12 11.67 17.63 20.65
CA LEU A 12 11.53 18.22 19.31
C LEU A 12 12.86 18.76 18.74
N LEU A 13 13.96 18.66 19.47
CA LEU A 13 15.28 19.17 19.10
C LEU A 13 16.36 18.11 18.99
N SER A 14 16.03 16.82 18.89
CA SER A 14 16.97 15.85 18.36
C SER A 14 17.08 16.10 16.86
N GLY A 15 17.87 17.10 16.50
CA GLY A 15 18.23 17.40 15.15
C GLY A 15 18.71 16.13 14.47
N ILE A 16 18.06 15.78 13.36
CA ILE A 16 18.64 14.90 12.37
C ILE A 16 20.01 15.52 12.08
N PRO A 17 21.12 14.76 12.19
CA PRO A 17 22.42 15.32 11.86
C PRO A 17 22.28 15.88 10.45
N ALA A 18 22.60 17.16 10.29
CA ALA A 18 22.73 17.77 8.98
C ALA A 18 23.66 16.85 8.18
N PHE A 19 23.16 16.26 7.10
CA PHE A 19 23.95 15.48 6.16
C PHE A 19 24.85 16.42 5.33
N ALA A 20 25.59 17.28 6.02
CA ALA A 20 26.60 18.11 5.44
C ALA A 20 27.95 17.44 5.67
N SER A 21 28.54 17.04 4.57
CA SER A 21 29.93 16.58 4.34
C SER A 21 30.15 15.07 4.23
N GLU A 22 30.26 14.68 3.08
CA GLU A 22 30.70 13.51 2.32
C GLU A 22 29.53 12.99 1.48
N VAL A 23 29.66 13.15 0.17
CA VAL A 23 28.79 12.49 -0.82
C VAL A 23 28.99 10.98 -0.63
N LYS A 24 28.27 10.40 0.30
CA LYS A 24 28.17 8.94 0.42
C LYS A 24 27.18 8.49 -0.60
N ASP A 25 27.69 7.93 -1.70
CA ASP A 25 26.83 7.22 -2.63
C ASP A 25 26.11 6.10 -1.91
N TRP A 26 24.79 6.11 -1.96
CA TRP A 26 23.98 5.04 -1.44
C TRP A 26 24.04 3.84 -2.39
N ASP A 27 23.99 2.63 -1.88
CA ASP A 27 23.78 1.47 -2.73
C ASP A 27 22.35 1.50 -3.27
N VAL A 28 21.39 1.74 -2.37
CA VAL A 28 19.97 1.82 -2.73
C VAL A 28 19.29 2.97 -1.96
N ILE A 29 18.52 3.77 -2.69
CA ILE A 29 17.54 4.68 -2.07
C ILE A 29 16.14 4.13 -2.36
N VAL A 30 15.35 3.93 -1.30
CA VAL A 30 13.95 3.49 -1.38
C VAL A 30 13.05 4.68 -1.05
N VAL A 31 12.10 4.98 -1.92
CA VAL A 31 11.16 6.10 -1.73
C VAL A 31 9.80 5.58 -1.28
N GLY A 32 9.49 5.80 0.00
CA GLY A 32 8.25 5.39 0.66
C GLY A 32 8.47 4.31 1.73
N THR A 33 7.68 4.40 2.79
CA THR A 33 7.70 3.49 3.95
C THR A 33 6.48 2.59 4.04
N GLY A 34 5.69 2.46 2.97
CA GLY A 34 4.68 1.41 2.86
C GLY A 34 5.31 0.02 2.86
N VAL A 35 4.50 -1.05 2.93
CA VAL A 35 5.03 -2.43 2.94
C VAL A 35 5.96 -2.71 1.76
N ALA A 36 5.67 -2.19 0.57
CA ALA A 36 6.51 -2.36 -0.61
C ALA A 36 7.91 -1.77 -0.42
N GLY A 37 8.00 -0.54 0.10
CA GLY A 37 9.29 0.12 0.35
C GLY A 37 10.10 -0.54 1.45
N LEU A 38 9.44 -0.90 2.55
CA LEU A 38 10.10 -1.59 3.65
C LEU A 38 10.56 -3.00 3.26
N ALA A 39 9.76 -3.72 2.47
CA ALA A 39 10.14 -5.01 1.90
C ALA A 39 11.34 -4.87 0.95
N ALA A 40 11.32 -3.87 0.07
CA ALA A 40 12.42 -3.60 -0.85
C ALA A 40 13.72 -3.28 -0.09
N ALA A 41 13.65 -2.48 0.98
CA ALA A 41 14.81 -2.18 1.81
C ALA A 41 15.38 -3.43 2.51
N CYS A 42 14.50 -4.28 3.07
CA CYS A 42 14.91 -5.55 3.67
C CYS A 42 15.58 -6.46 2.63
N SER A 43 14.94 -6.64 1.47
CA SER A 43 15.48 -7.49 0.40
C SER A 43 16.80 -6.98 -0.16
N ALA A 44 16.97 -5.66 -0.31
CA ALA A 44 18.23 -5.08 -0.75
C ALA A 44 19.36 -5.38 0.25
N LEU A 45 19.09 -5.28 1.55
CA LEU A 45 20.06 -5.59 2.62
C LEU A 45 20.37 -7.09 2.66
N GLU A 46 19.39 -7.98 2.53
CA GLU A 46 19.60 -9.43 2.40
C GLU A 46 20.44 -9.79 1.18
N ALA A 47 20.28 -9.04 0.08
CA ALA A 47 21.09 -9.19 -1.13
C ALA A 47 22.50 -8.59 -1.03
N GLY A 48 22.87 -8.04 0.12
CA GLY A 48 24.23 -7.52 0.39
C GLY A 48 24.43 -6.04 0.10
N ALA A 49 23.39 -5.24 -0.09
CA ALA A 49 23.52 -3.79 -0.13
C ALA A 49 24.07 -3.29 1.22
N GLY A 50 25.22 -2.60 1.20
CA GLY A 50 25.88 -2.13 2.42
C GLY A 50 25.28 -0.84 2.97
N ASN A 51 24.61 -0.06 2.12
CA ASN A 51 24.16 1.29 2.47
C ASN A 51 22.78 1.58 1.84
N VAL A 52 21.71 1.41 2.63
CA VAL A 52 20.31 1.59 2.18
C VAL A 52 19.67 2.77 2.92
N LEU A 53 19.13 3.73 2.15
CA LEU A 53 18.36 4.87 2.66
C LEU A 53 16.88 4.71 2.31
N ILE A 54 16.02 4.89 3.28
CA ILE A 54 14.55 4.93 3.08
C ILE A 54 14.09 6.37 3.28
N LEU A 55 13.41 6.92 2.30
CA LEU A 55 12.84 8.26 2.33
C LEU A 55 11.34 8.20 2.59
N GLU A 56 10.84 9.06 3.49
CA GLU A 56 9.42 9.21 3.76
C GLU A 56 9.07 10.70 3.87
N LYS A 57 8.08 11.14 3.10
CA LYS A 57 7.62 12.55 3.12
C LYS A 57 6.79 12.92 4.34
N SER A 58 6.18 11.92 4.98
CA SER A 58 5.36 12.05 6.19
C SER A 58 6.23 12.06 7.46
N PRO A 59 5.75 12.64 8.56
CA PRO A 59 6.36 12.47 9.89
C PRO A 59 6.18 11.06 10.46
N VAL A 60 5.32 10.24 9.84
CA VAL A 60 5.03 8.87 10.28
C VAL A 60 5.25 7.88 9.13
N VAL A 61 5.61 6.65 9.47
CA VAL A 61 5.83 5.57 8.51
C VAL A 61 4.54 4.86 8.13
N GLY A 62 4.55 4.16 7.00
CA GLY A 62 3.57 3.14 6.67
C GLY A 62 2.57 3.53 5.56
N GLY A 63 2.37 4.81 5.28
CA GLY A 63 1.44 5.25 4.24
C GLY A 63 0.05 4.58 4.36
N HIS A 64 -0.53 4.15 3.25
CA HIS A 64 -1.80 3.41 3.25
C HIS A 64 -1.68 2.01 3.86
N SER A 65 -0.50 1.40 3.82
CA SER A 65 -0.29 0.04 4.34
C SER A 65 -0.61 -0.08 5.82
N ILE A 66 -0.28 0.95 6.63
CA ILE A 66 -0.51 0.93 8.07
C ILE A 66 -2.00 0.98 8.45
N LEU A 67 -2.83 1.46 7.52
CA LEU A 67 -4.28 1.61 7.70
C LEU A 67 -5.06 0.42 7.12
N SER A 68 -4.39 -0.50 6.41
CA SER A 68 -5.05 -1.62 5.76
C SER A 68 -5.57 -2.63 6.78
N THR A 69 -6.63 -3.35 6.41
CA THR A 69 -7.11 -4.53 7.15
C THR A 69 -6.07 -5.65 7.19
N GLY A 70 -5.16 -5.66 6.20
CA GLY A 70 -3.93 -6.44 6.22
C GLY A 70 -4.09 -7.91 5.88
N TYR A 71 -5.10 -8.29 5.11
CA TYR A 71 -5.17 -9.62 4.55
C TYR A 71 -4.10 -9.82 3.48
N VAL A 72 -3.36 -10.93 3.57
CA VAL A 72 -2.38 -11.38 2.59
C VAL A 72 -2.85 -12.68 1.97
N ALA A 73 -3.23 -12.64 0.71
CA ALA A 73 -3.62 -13.85 -0.04
C ALA A 73 -2.37 -14.58 -0.52
N ALA A 74 -2.23 -15.84 -0.12
CA ALA A 74 -1.11 -16.69 -0.51
C ALA A 74 -1.50 -18.16 -0.49
N VAL A 75 -0.92 -18.94 -1.39
CA VAL A 75 -0.93 -20.39 -1.26
C VAL A 75 0.02 -20.75 -0.11
N ASP A 76 -0.49 -21.40 0.90
CA ASP A 76 0.27 -21.91 2.06
C ASP A 76 -0.18 -23.36 2.32
N LYS A 77 0.41 -24.26 1.63
CA LYS A 77 0.03 -25.68 1.67
C LYS A 77 -0.05 -26.25 3.08
N PRO A 78 0.93 -26.04 3.98
CA PRO A 78 0.87 -26.62 5.31
C PRO A 78 -0.30 -26.10 6.16
N ARG A 79 -0.64 -24.81 6.07
CA ARG A 79 -1.79 -24.26 6.81
C ARG A 79 -3.10 -24.63 6.17
N GLN A 80 -3.19 -24.55 4.85
CA GLN A 80 -4.39 -24.87 4.10
C GLN A 80 -4.78 -26.36 4.24
N GLN A 81 -3.81 -27.28 4.17
CA GLN A 81 -4.06 -28.71 4.38
C GLN A 81 -4.61 -28.99 5.80
N ARG A 82 -4.08 -28.33 6.83
CA ARG A 82 -4.63 -28.46 8.19
C ARG A 82 -6.07 -27.98 8.30
N ALA A 83 -6.45 -27.02 7.47
CA ALA A 83 -7.81 -26.46 7.39
C ALA A 83 -8.70 -27.25 6.40
N GLY A 84 -8.23 -28.31 5.78
CA GLY A 84 -8.97 -29.08 4.77
C GLY A 84 -9.17 -28.35 3.45
N ILE A 85 -8.31 -27.38 3.14
CA ILE A 85 -8.37 -26.54 1.93
C ILE A 85 -7.35 -27.06 0.92
N GLU A 86 -7.81 -27.36 -0.29
CA GLU A 86 -6.95 -27.68 -1.43
C GLU A 86 -6.70 -26.40 -2.22
N ASP A 87 -5.43 -26.05 -2.44
CA ASP A 87 -5.03 -24.86 -3.21
C ASP A 87 -3.72 -25.13 -3.97
N SER A 88 -3.47 -24.28 -4.97
CA SER A 88 -2.23 -24.31 -5.75
C SER A 88 -1.93 -22.96 -6.37
N PRO A 89 -0.66 -22.67 -6.72
CA PRO A 89 -0.30 -21.48 -7.49
C PRO A 89 -1.09 -21.37 -8.80
N SER A 90 -1.36 -22.48 -9.47
CA SER A 90 -2.14 -22.51 -10.72
C SER A 90 -3.60 -22.12 -10.48
N LEU A 91 -4.23 -22.62 -9.40
CA LEU A 91 -5.59 -22.21 -9.04
C LEU A 91 -5.63 -20.73 -8.61
N MET A 92 -4.63 -20.28 -7.87
CA MET A 92 -4.52 -18.86 -7.50
C MET A 92 -4.39 -17.96 -8.75
N LEU A 93 -3.55 -18.37 -9.71
CA LEU A 93 -3.39 -17.65 -10.98
C LEU A 93 -4.70 -17.61 -11.77
N GLN A 94 -5.38 -18.75 -11.92
CA GLN A 94 -6.68 -18.80 -12.59
C GLN A 94 -7.67 -17.83 -11.95
N ASN A 95 -7.85 -17.86 -10.62
CA ASN A 95 -8.76 -16.97 -9.91
C ASN A 95 -8.35 -15.50 -10.08
N MET A 96 -7.05 -15.19 -10.05
CA MET A 96 -6.54 -13.82 -10.25
C MET A 96 -6.87 -13.29 -11.66
N LEU A 97 -6.72 -14.13 -12.68
CA LEU A 97 -7.04 -13.75 -14.07
C LEU A 97 -8.54 -13.56 -14.26
N GLU A 98 -9.37 -14.45 -13.71
CA GLU A 98 -10.83 -14.36 -13.78
C GLU A 98 -11.34 -13.08 -13.12
N VAL A 99 -10.93 -12.80 -11.88
CA VAL A 99 -11.31 -11.57 -11.15
C VAL A 99 -10.81 -10.31 -11.86
N GLY A 100 -9.62 -10.36 -12.44
CA GLY A 100 -9.05 -9.28 -13.25
C GLY A 100 -9.65 -9.12 -14.64
N GLY A 101 -10.66 -9.95 -15.00
CA GLY A 101 -11.27 -9.92 -16.34
C GLY A 101 -10.28 -10.23 -17.47
N TYR A 102 -9.24 -11.00 -17.17
CA TYR A 102 -8.14 -11.36 -18.09
C TYR A 102 -7.35 -10.17 -18.65
N LEU A 103 -7.38 -9.03 -17.97
CA LEU A 103 -6.59 -7.84 -18.30
C LEU A 103 -5.20 -7.84 -17.65
N ASN A 104 -4.99 -8.75 -16.71
CA ASN A 104 -3.74 -8.88 -15.97
C ASN A 104 -2.56 -9.16 -16.94
N ASP A 105 -1.39 -8.67 -16.57
CA ASP A 105 -0.14 -9.21 -17.09
C ASP A 105 0.07 -10.60 -16.49
N VAL A 106 -0.04 -11.62 -17.36
CA VAL A 106 -0.04 -13.04 -16.95
C VAL A 106 1.30 -13.43 -16.31
N GLU A 107 2.42 -12.93 -16.83
CA GLU A 107 3.74 -13.27 -16.31
C GLU A 107 3.96 -12.66 -14.92
N LEU A 108 3.53 -11.40 -14.70
CA LEU A 108 3.59 -10.78 -13.39
C LEU A 108 2.66 -11.48 -12.39
N ALA A 109 1.43 -11.82 -12.80
CA ALA A 109 0.49 -12.56 -11.97
C ALA A 109 1.04 -13.94 -11.55
N LYS A 110 1.68 -14.63 -12.49
CA LYS A 110 2.33 -15.94 -12.26
C LYS A 110 3.46 -15.84 -11.22
N ILE A 111 4.33 -14.82 -11.33
CA ILE A 111 5.39 -14.58 -10.36
C ILE A 111 4.82 -14.42 -8.95
N VAL A 112 3.75 -13.64 -8.79
CA VAL A 112 3.08 -13.44 -7.49
C VAL A 112 2.55 -14.78 -6.95
N CYS A 113 1.86 -15.55 -7.77
CA CYS A 113 1.24 -16.81 -7.34
C CYS A 113 2.26 -17.86 -6.97
N GLU A 114 3.31 -18.04 -7.80
CA GLU A 114 4.35 -19.05 -7.58
C GLU A 114 5.24 -18.77 -6.37
N ASN A 115 5.42 -17.49 -6.00
CA ASN A 115 6.24 -17.07 -4.86
C ASN A 115 5.42 -16.71 -3.61
N SER A 116 4.11 -16.96 -3.62
CA SER A 116 3.23 -16.54 -2.51
C SER A 116 3.54 -17.26 -1.20
N GLU A 117 3.81 -18.58 -1.22
CA GLU A 117 4.20 -19.35 -0.04
C GLU A 117 5.51 -18.84 0.55
N ASP A 118 6.55 -18.68 -0.29
CA ASP A 118 7.85 -18.15 0.14
C ASP A 118 7.72 -16.76 0.76
N THR A 119 6.81 -15.94 0.23
CA THR A 119 6.51 -14.60 0.77
C THR A 119 5.94 -14.67 2.18
N VAL A 120 5.03 -15.61 2.48
CA VAL A 120 4.50 -15.81 3.83
C VAL A 120 5.61 -16.14 4.82
N TYR A 121 6.48 -17.10 4.49
CA TYR A 121 7.62 -17.48 5.34
C TYR A 121 8.69 -16.39 5.43
N TRP A 122 8.89 -15.63 4.35
CA TRP A 122 9.80 -14.48 4.41
C TRP A 122 9.29 -13.42 5.38
N LEU A 123 8.00 -13.10 5.34
CA LEU A 123 7.38 -12.17 6.29
C LEU A 123 7.51 -12.65 7.75
N GLU A 124 7.39 -13.96 8.01
CA GLU A 124 7.66 -14.52 9.34
C GLU A 124 9.11 -14.30 9.79
N ARG A 125 10.08 -14.51 8.89
CA ARG A 125 11.50 -14.20 9.19
C ARG A 125 11.72 -12.72 9.46
N MET A 126 10.93 -11.85 8.83
CA MET A 126 10.94 -10.40 9.11
C MET A 126 10.23 -10.04 10.42
N GLY A 127 9.60 -11.00 11.10
CA GLY A 127 8.96 -10.80 12.40
C GLY A 127 7.45 -10.67 12.38
N VAL A 128 6.80 -10.92 11.25
CA VAL A 128 5.34 -11.01 11.15
C VAL A 128 4.87 -12.27 11.88
N LYS A 129 3.81 -12.15 12.66
CA LYS A 129 3.20 -13.27 13.39
C LYS A 129 1.77 -13.44 12.92
N TRP A 130 1.53 -14.50 12.15
CA TRP A 130 0.19 -14.86 11.72
C TRP A 130 -0.65 -15.40 12.88
N ASP A 131 -1.97 -15.22 12.82
CA ASP A 131 -2.88 -15.83 13.80
C ASP A 131 -3.02 -17.36 13.61
N GLY A 132 -2.56 -17.87 12.48
CA GLY A 132 -2.51 -19.30 12.17
C GLY A 132 -3.72 -19.85 11.41
N ASN A 133 -4.75 -19.06 11.19
CA ASN A 133 -5.94 -19.43 10.44
C ASN A 133 -5.83 -19.01 8.96
N ILE A 134 -6.66 -19.65 8.13
CA ILE A 134 -6.87 -19.29 6.73
C ILE A 134 -8.29 -18.76 6.58
N TYR A 135 -8.41 -17.61 5.93
CA TYR A 135 -9.67 -16.91 5.79
C TYR A 135 -10.13 -16.82 4.34
N GLN A 136 -11.43 -16.80 4.15
CA GLN A 136 -12.11 -16.37 2.94
C GLN A 136 -12.60 -14.94 3.17
N THR A 137 -11.97 -13.98 2.52
CA THR A 137 -12.22 -12.54 2.79
C THR A 137 -13.42 -11.97 2.02
N VAL A 138 -13.80 -12.62 0.93
CA VAL A 138 -14.95 -12.22 0.09
C VAL A 138 -15.65 -13.48 -0.37
N ALA A 139 -16.98 -13.45 -0.41
CA ALA A 139 -17.76 -14.56 -0.95
C ALA A 139 -17.34 -14.89 -2.38
N GLY A 140 -17.26 -16.17 -2.68
CA GLY A 140 -16.85 -16.68 -4.00
C GLY A 140 -15.34 -16.66 -4.24
N LEU A 141 -14.53 -16.04 -3.38
CA LEU A 141 -13.08 -16.17 -3.47
C LEU A 141 -12.59 -17.42 -2.74
N HIS A 142 -11.50 -18.00 -3.24
CA HIS A 142 -10.87 -19.16 -2.61
C HIS A 142 -10.24 -18.80 -1.26
N PRO A 143 -10.39 -19.61 -0.18
CA PRO A 143 -9.83 -19.31 1.13
C PRO A 143 -8.31 -19.46 1.12
N ARG A 144 -7.59 -18.34 1.13
CA ARG A 144 -6.13 -18.27 1.16
C ARG A 144 -5.57 -17.05 1.87
N SER A 145 -6.43 -16.32 2.59
CA SER A 145 -6.01 -15.08 3.23
C SER A 145 -5.45 -15.33 4.62
N HIS A 146 -4.29 -14.72 4.90
CA HIS A 146 -3.59 -14.71 6.17
C HIS A 146 -3.76 -13.35 6.82
N ILE A 147 -3.80 -13.31 8.15
CA ILE A 147 -3.87 -12.09 8.94
C ILE A 147 -3.07 -12.23 10.23
N THR A 148 -2.57 -11.13 10.77
CA THR A 148 -1.92 -11.11 12.08
C THR A 148 -2.95 -10.95 13.20
N ASN A 149 -3.89 -10.03 13.00
CA ASN A 149 -5.02 -9.78 13.89
C ASN A 149 -6.04 -8.87 13.17
N PHE A 150 -7.28 -8.84 13.64
CA PHE A 150 -8.36 -8.06 13.02
C PHE A 150 -8.36 -6.57 13.35
N VAL A 151 -7.49 -6.12 14.25
CA VAL A 151 -7.53 -4.74 14.74
C VAL A 151 -6.46 -3.87 14.07
N ARG A 152 -5.28 -4.42 13.83
CA ARG A 152 -4.09 -3.66 13.42
C ARG A 152 -3.19 -4.39 12.43
N ALA A 153 -3.70 -5.25 11.60
CA ALA A 153 -2.84 -6.10 10.76
C ALA A 153 -1.89 -5.30 9.88
N GLY A 154 -2.34 -4.25 9.22
CA GLY A 154 -1.46 -3.38 8.43
C GLY A 154 -0.34 -2.72 9.24
N TYR A 155 -0.63 -2.32 10.48
CA TYR A 155 0.37 -1.79 11.41
C TYR A 155 1.43 -2.84 11.75
N ASP A 156 1.03 -4.09 11.98
CA ASP A 156 1.94 -5.16 12.36
C ASP A 156 2.96 -5.45 11.25
N TYR A 157 2.52 -5.49 9.98
CA TYR A 157 3.44 -5.66 8.84
C TYR A 157 4.45 -4.51 8.73
N VAL A 158 3.96 -3.27 8.80
CA VAL A 158 4.82 -2.09 8.71
C VAL A 158 5.86 -2.09 9.82
N MET A 159 5.46 -2.37 11.06
CA MET A 159 6.37 -2.36 12.20
C MET A 159 7.37 -3.52 12.19
N ALA A 160 6.96 -4.70 11.77
CA ALA A 160 7.85 -5.85 11.62
C ALA A 160 8.94 -5.60 10.58
N LEU A 161 8.55 -5.15 9.39
CA LEU A 161 9.47 -4.82 8.30
C LEU A 161 10.38 -3.64 8.65
N LEU A 162 9.85 -2.57 9.25
CA LEU A 162 10.65 -1.42 9.69
C LEU A 162 11.70 -1.84 10.73
N SER A 163 11.31 -2.64 11.71
CA SER A 163 12.23 -3.15 12.74
C SER A 163 13.33 -3.99 12.12
N SER A 164 12.99 -4.84 11.15
CA SER A 164 13.94 -5.68 10.43
C SER A 164 14.89 -4.86 9.56
N ALA A 165 14.37 -3.91 8.77
CA ALA A 165 15.21 -3.01 7.97
C ALA A 165 16.22 -2.23 8.85
N LYS A 166 15.75 -1.68 9.98
CA LYS A 166 16.62 -0.95 10.92
C LYS A 166 17.68 -1.87 11.56
N ARG A 167 17.30 -3.07 11.96
CA ARG A 167 18.24 -4.07 12.53
C ARG A 167 19.31 -4.46 11.53
N MET A 168 18.98 -4.53 10.24
CA MET A 168 19.92 -4.82 9.16
C MET A 168 20.73 -3.59 8.71
N GLY A 169 20.49 -2.40 9.26
CA GLY A 169 21.30 -1.21 9.04
C GLY A 169 20.71 -0.16 8.10
N ALA A 170 19.47 -0.30 7.63
CA ALA A 170 18.81 0.75 6.85
C ALA A 170 18.75 2.07 7.61
N LYS A 171 18.98 3.16 6.90
CA LYS A 171 18.77 4.52 7.39
C LYS A 171 17.37 4.99 6.97
N LEU A 172 16.70 5.75 7.83
CA LEU A 172 15.37 6.28 7.61
C LEU A 172 15.38 7.81 7.73
N ALA A 173 14.91 8.50 6.70
CA ALA A 173 14.70 9.94 6.71
C ALA A 173 13.20 10.25 6.58
N LEU A 174 12.59 10.70 7.67
CA LEU A 174 11.21 11.19 7.72
C LEU A 174 11.15 12.66 7.31
N ASN A 175 9.94 13.15 6.99
CA ASN A 175 9.73 14.54 6.52
C ASN A 175 10.64 14.91 5.35
N THR A 176 11.08 13.92 4.58
CA THR A 176 11.99 14.08 3.45
C THR A 176 11.26 13.70 2.17
N LYS A 177 10.85 14.72 1.40
CA LYS A 177 10.04 14.54 0.20
C LYS A 177 10.91 14.37 -1.02
N ALA A 178 10.75 13.27 -1.72
CA ALA A 178 11.31 13.07 -3.06
C ALA A 178 10.60 14.00 -4.05
N LEU A 179 11.38 14.75 -4.84
CA LEU A 179 10.88 15.73 -5.79
C LEU A 179 11.06 15.30 -7.23
N ASP A 180 12.27 14.85 -7.59
CA ASP A 180 12.63 14.45 -8.95
C ASP A 180 13.71 13.37 -8.93
N LEU A 181 13.68 12.48 -9.93
CA LEU A 181 14.77 11.57 -10.22
C LEU A 181 15.90 12.33 -10.91
N ILE A 182 17.15 11.98 -10.60
CA ILE A 182 18.34 12.53 -11.24
C ILE A 182 18.82 11.51 -12.26
N GLU A 183 18.80 11.94 -13.53
CA GLU A 183 19.25 11.12 -14.65
C GLU A 183 20.59 11.64 -15.19
N LYS A 184 21.42 10.71 -15.59
CA LYS A 184 22.64 10.95 -16.36
C LYS A 184 22.88 9.75 -17.30
N ASP A 185 23.14 10.03 -18.58
CA ASP A 185 23.43 9.02 -19.58
C ASP A 185 22.37 7.90 -19.64
N GLU A 186 21.08 8.29 -19.68
CA GLU A 186 19.88 7.41 -19.70
C GLU A 186 19.76 6.48 -18.45
N ARG A 187 20.44 6.82 -17.36
CA ARG A 187 20.37 6.09 -16.10
C ARG A 187 19.98 6.99 -14.96
N VAL A 188 19.08 6.50 -14.11
CA VAL A 188 18.81 7.15 -12.83
C VAL A 188 20.01 6.91 -11.91
N ILE A 189 20.66 8.01 -11.49
CA ILE A 189 21.83 8.01 -10.62
C ILE A 189 21.55 8.56 -9.23
N GLY A 190 20.33 8.99 -8.97
CA GLY A 190 19.98 9.58 -7.67
C GLY A 190 18.59 10.19 -7.66
N ILE A 191 18.34 10.96 -6.63
CA ILE A 191 17.06 11.61 -6.37
C ILE A 191 17.25 12.98 -5.73
N ARG A 192 16.47 13.96 -6.14
CA ARG A 192 16.37 15.28 -5.51
C ARG A 192 15.32 15.25 -4.43
N VAL A 193 15.65 15.73 -3.25
CA VAL A 193 14.76 15.72 -2.09
C VAL A 193 14.62 17.12 -1.48
N GLN A 194 13.46 17.33 -0.84
CA GLN A 194 13.24 18.43 0.08
C GLN A 194 13.37 17.92 1.51
N ASN A 195 14.28 18.51 2.25
CA ASN A 195 14.55 18.21 3.66
C ASN A 195 13.48 18.84 4.60
N PRO A 196 13.44 18.43 5.87
CA PRO A 196 12.49 18.98 6.86
C PRO A 196 12.59 20.49 7.07
N ASP A 197 13.76 21.08 6.84
CA ASP A 197 14.03 22.52 6.93
C ASP A 197 13.66 23.30 5.66
N GLY A 198 13.15 22.59 4.63
CA GLY A 198 12.79 23.14 3.33
C GLY A 198 13.96 23.24 2.34
N SER A 199 15.19 22.93 2.74
CA SER A 199 16.34 22.90 1.85
C SER A 199 16.23 21.77 0.81
N ILE A 200 16.85 21.95 -0.35
CA ILE A 200 16.87 20.96 -1.42
C ILE A 200 18.27 20.34 -1.48
N THR A 201 18.29 19.00 -1.57
CA THR A 201 19.53 18.23 -1.65
C THR A 201 19.43 17.17 -2.75
N ASP A 202 20.52 16.95 -3.46
CA ASP A 202 20.65 15.83 -4.38
C ASP A 202 21.35 14.67 -3.68
N LEU A 203 20.71 13.50 -3.70
CA LEU A 203 21.24 12.25 -3.12
C LEU A 203 21.54 11.29 -4.26
N PHE A 204 22.75 10.72 -4.26
CA PHE A 204 23.19 9.80 -5.30
C PHE A 204 23.14 8.36 -4.83
N ALA A 205 22.81 7.43 -5.75
CA ALA A 205 22.69 6.01 -5.46
C ALA A 205 22.96 5.16 -6.71
N LYS A 206 23.37 3.91 -6.51
CA LYS A 206 23.48 2.92 -7.58
C LYS A 206 22.10 2.51 -8.12
N ALA A 207 21.07 2.52 -7.26
CA ALA A 207 19.70 2.26 -7.64
C ALA A 207 18.71 3.08 -6.80
N VAL A 208 17.58 3.48 -7.41
CA VAL A 208 16.44 4.11 -6.74
C VAL A 208 15.22 3.24 -6.93
N ILE A 209 14.57 2.87 -5.82
CA ILE A 209 13.34 2.09 -5.82
C ILE A 209 12.16 3.02 -5.50
N LEU A 210 11.24 3.17 -6.44
CA LEU A 210 10.02 3.94 -6.25
C LEU A 210 8.94 3.03 -5.61
N ALA A 211 8.63 3.27 -4.35
CA ALA A 211 7.61 2.58 -3.57
C ALA A 211 6.61 3.58 -2.95
N THR A 212 6.27 4.61 -3.72
CA THR A 212 5.52 5.79 -3.30
C THR A 212 4.02 5.59 -3.16
N GLY A 213 3.52 4.37 -3.42
CA GLY A 213 2.10 4.05 -3.43
C GLY A 213 1.38 4.60 -4.67
N GLY A 214 0.07 4.78 -4.54
CA GLY A 214 -0.80 5.21 -5.63
C GLY A 214 -0.98 6.72 -5.75
N PHE A 215 -2.04 7.11 -6.46
CA PHE A 215 -2.34 8.51 -6.76
C PHE A 215 -3.78 8.94 -6.38
N THR A 216 -4.50 8.13 -5.63
CA THR A 216 -5.93 8.36 -5.36
C THR A 216 -6.23 9.62 -4.55
N ALA A 217 -5.26 10.15 -3.79
CA ALA A 217 -5.39 11.43 -3.10
C ALA A 217 -5.19 12.65 -4.03
N ASN A 218 -4.61 12.46 -5.21
CA ASN A 218 -4.47 13.50 -6.23
C ASN A 218 -5.73 13.51 -7.11
N VAL A 219 -6.68 14.39 -6.77
CA VAL A 219 -7.99 14.46 -7.45
C VAL A 219 -7.83 14.75 -8.94
N GLU A 220 -6.93 15.65 -9.32
CA GLU A 220 -6.68 16.00 -10.72
C GLU A 220 -6.19 14.77 -11.50
N LEU A 221 -5.19 14.07 -10.96
CA LEU A 221 -4.61 12.90 -11.62
C LEU A 221 -5.61 11.73 -11.71
N ARG A 222 -6.34 11.42 -10.64
CA ARG A 222 -7.32 10.35 -10.66
C ARG A 222 -8.49 10.65 -11.59
N SER A 223 -8.99 11.89 -11.63
CA SER A 223 -10.07 12.29 -12.53
C SER A 223 -9.64 12.31 -13.99
N LYS A 224 -8.35 12.50 -14.26
CA LYS A 224 -7.78 12.35 -15.61
C LYS A 224 -7.86 10.89 -16.10
N PHE A 225 -7.61 9.93 -15.21
CA PHE A 225 -7.67 8.50 -15.54
C PHE A 225 -9.09 7.94 -15.47
N ASP A 226 -9.89 8.33 -14.47
CA ASP A 226 -11.30 7.95 -14.37
C ASP A 226 -12.17 9.19 -14.07
N PRO A 227 -12.81 9.79 -15.08
CA PRO A 227 -13.66 10.98 -14.89
C PRO A 227 -14.87 10.77 -13.99
N ARG A 228 -15.23 9.52 -13.65
CA ARG A 228 -16.36 9.20 -12.76
C ARG A 228 -16.07 9.54 -11.30
N VAL A 229 -14.78 9.68 -10.91
CA VAL A 229 -14.34 9.81 -9.52
C VAL A 229 -13.63 11.13 -9.26
N GLY A 230 -14.40 12.19 -9.21
CA GLY A 230 -13.95 13.55 -8.95
C GLY A 230 -13.70 13.87 -7.47
N SER A 231 -13.77 15.16 -7.16
CA SER A 231 -13.51 15.68 -5.79
C SER A 231 -14.56 15.27 -4.77
N GLU A 232 -15.71 14.82 -5.20
CA GLU A 232 -16.79 14.32 -4.33
C GLU A 232 -16.44 13.03 -3.60
N PHE A 233 -15.54 12.21 -4.16
CA PHE A 233 -15.10 10.96 -3.54
C PHE A 233 -13.90 11.18 -2.62
N PRO A 234 -13.94 10.72 -1.35
CA PRO A 234 -12.76 10.63 -0.50
C PRO A 234 -11.89 9.42 -0.91
N THR A 235 -10.75 9.26 -0.24
CA THR A 235 -9.99 8.01 -0.29
C THR A 235 -10.34 7.13 0.90
N THR A 236 -10.09 5.82 0.79
CA THR A 236 -10.28 4.87 1.91
C THR A 236 -9.37 5.18 3.10
N ALA A 237 -8.20 5.75 2.86
CA ALA A 237 -7.26 6.16 3.90
C ALA A 237 -7.65 7.49 4.58
N ASN A 238 -8.47 8.31 3.91
CA ASN A 238 -8.89 9.61 4.42
C ASN A 238 -10.38 9.88 4.13
N PRO A 239 -11.29 9.05 4.67
CA PRO A 239 -12.71 9.10 4.34
C PRO A 239 -13.37 10.42 4.77
N ASN A 240 -12.86 11.04 5.81
CA ASN A 240 -13.37 12.32 6.34
C ASN A 240 -12.61 13.53 5.79
N ARG A 241 -11.61 13.35 4.93
CA ARG A 241 -10.74 14.42 4.37
C ARG A 241 -10.03 15.28 5.42
N LYS A 242 -9.86 14.77 6.65
CA LYS A 242 -9.26 15.49 7.78
C LYS A 242 -7.82 15.09 8.08
N SER A 243 -7.35 14.03 7.44
CA SER A 243 -6.01 13.47 7.64
C SER A 243 -5.13 13.69 6.41
N PHE A 244 -3.83 13.63 6.63
CA PHE A 244 -2.88 13.58 5.52
C PHE A 244 -3.03 12.27 4.76
N ASP A 245 -3.09 12.37 3.44
CA ASP A 245 -3.07 11.21 2.54
C ASP A 245 -1.89 11.31 1.57
N GLY A 246 -0.99 10.35 1.68
CA GLY A 246 0.26 10.32 0.94
C GLY A 246 0.17 9.80 -0.49
N ALA A 247 -0.98 9.27 -0.93
CA ALA A 247 -1.15 8.69 -2.26
C ALA A 247 -1.35 9.78 -3.34
N THR A 248 -0.34 10.61 -3.54
CA THR A 248 -0.38 11.79 -4.44
C THR A 248 0.23 11.55 -5.81
N GLY A 249 0.71 10.32 -6.09
CA GLY A 249 1.27 9.96 -7.39
C GLY A 249 2.68 10.46 -7.64
N ASP A 250 3.42 10.83 -6.60
CA ASP A 250 4.75 11.46 -6.75
C ASP A 250 5.71 10.60 -7.58
N GLY A 251 5.80 9.30 -7.29
CA GLY A 251 6.68 8.39 -8.03
C GLY A 251 6.26 8.21 -9.48
N LEU A 252 4.94 8.12 -9.74
CA LEU A 252 4.40 8.05 -11.08
C LEU A 252 4.79 9.29 -11.89
N ILE A 253 4.58 10.48 -11.31
CA ILE A 253 4.90 11.76 -11.95
C ILE A 253 6.40 11.87 -12.23
N MET A 254 7.25 11.51 -11.26
CA MET A 254 8.71 11.53 -11.43
C MET A 254 9.18 10.59 -12.55
N ALA A 255 8.63 9.37 -12.59
CA ALA A 255 8.98 8.40 -13.62
C ALA A 255 8.51 8.83 -15.02
N GLN A 256 7.29 9.39 -15.13
CA GLN A 256 6.77 9.91 -16.39
C GLN A 256 7.62 11.06 -16.96
N LYS A 257 8.19 11.91 -16.12
CA LYS A 257 9.13 12.97 -16.56
C LYS A 257 10.36 12.41 -17.29
N LEU A 258 10.76 11.17 -16.99
CA LEU A 258 11.84 10.45 -17.64
C LEU A 258 11.33 9.49 -18.74
N GLY A 259 10.09 9.63 -19.18
CA GLY A 259 9.54 8.85 -20.29
C GLY A 259 8.97 7.49 -19.91
N ALA A 260 8.78 7.18 -18.63
CA ALA A 260 8.14 5.93 -18.22
C ALA A 260 6.71 5.86 -18.75
N ALA A 261 6.36 4.73 -19.36
CA ALA A 261 5.01 4.43 -19.79
C ALA A 261 4.11 4.08 -18.58
N THR A 262 2.82 4.32 -18.75
CA THR A 262 1.78 3.87 -17.82
C THR A 262 0.80 2.95 -18.54
N LYS A 263 0.32 1.95 -17.82
CA LYS A 263 -0.67 1.00 -18.32
C LYS A 263 -1.79 0.84 -17.29
N ASP A 264 -3.03 0.77 -17.77
CA ASP A 264 -4.21 0.42 -16.98
C ASP A 264 -4.45 1.36 -15.78
N ALA A 265 -3.99 2.62 -15.86
CA ALA A 265 -4.14 3.59 -14.76
C ALA A 265 -5.61 4.03 -14.54
N GLU A 266 -6.48 3.78 -15.50
CA GLU A 266 -7.93 4.01 -15.42
C GLU A 266 -8.66 2.99 -14.55
N PHE A 267 -8.06 1.84 -14.25
CA PHE A 267 -8.66 0.83 -13.38
C PHE A 267 -8.46 1.16 -11.91
N LEU A 268 -9.15 2.20 -11.44
CA LEU A 268 -9.17 2.54 -10.03
C LEU A 268 -10.06 1.55 -9.27
N GLN A 269 -9.53 1.00 -8.18
CA GLN A 269 -10.35 0.16 -7.31
C GLN A 269 -11.29 1.05 -6.49
N LEU A 270 -12.59 0.89 -6.72
CA LEU A 270 -13.62 1.52 -5.93
C LEU A 270 -14.06 0.57 -4.81
N ILE A 271 -14.13 1.10 -3.59
CA ILE A 271 -14.63 0.37 -2.42
C ILE A 271 -16.02 0.92 -2.11
N PRO A 272 -17.08 0.10 -2.17
CA PRO A 272 -18.46 0.56 -2.08
C PRO A 272 -18.90 1.00 -0.67
N PHE A 273 -18.00 1.02 0.31
CA PHE A 273 -18.30 1.27 1.71
C PHE A 273 -17.63 2.52 2.24
N TRP A 274 -18.32 3.24 3.12
CA TRP A 274 -17.78 4.42 3.79
C TRP A 274 -16.53 4.06 4.62
N GLY A 275 -15.45 4.78 4.40
CA GLY A 275 -14.20 4.59 5.13
C GLY A 275 -13.47 3.30 4.79
N GLY A 276 -13.82 2.64 3.69
CA GLY A 276 -13.19 1.37 3.27
C GLY A 276 -13.41 0.23 4.26
N ARG A 277 -14.34 0.36 5.18
CA ARG A 277 -14.71 -0.73 6.07
C ARG A 277 -15.40 -1.81 5.26
N LEU A 278 -14.75 -2.96 5.22
CA LEU A 278 -15.39 -4.20 4.87
C LEU A 278 -16.43 -4.52 5.94
N LEU A 279 -17.62 -4.80 5.51
CA LEU A 279 -18.51 -5.62 6.30
C LEU A 279 -17.94 -7.03 6.15
N ASP A 280 -17.38 -7.58 7.24
CA ASP A 280 -16.66 -8.87 7.25
C ASP A 280 -17.60 -10.08 7.10
N TYR A 281 -18.87 -9.85 6.77
CA TYR A 281 -19.86 -10.89 6.60
C TYR A 281 -20.63 -10.70 5.30
N VAL A 282 -20.88 -11.80 4.66
CA VAL A 282 -21.66 -11.87 3.44
C VAL A 282 -23.04 -12.41 3.77
N GLY A 283 -24.08 -11.72 3.29
CA GLY A 283 -25.44 -12.23 3.32
C GLY A 283 -26.34 -11.71 4.45
N ALA A 284 -25.88 -10.68 5.20
CA ALA A 284 -26.70 -10.01 6.20
C ALA A 284 -27.16 -8.61 5.79
N ASP A 285 -26.67 -8.09 4.64
CA ASP A 285 -26.98 -6.75 4.15
C ASP A 285 -27.93 -6.77 2.96
N ILE A 286 -28.73 -5.70 2.87
CA ILE A 286 -29.52 -5.37 1.68
C ILE A 286 -29.09 -3.98 1.22
N TYR A 287 -28.70 -3.83 -0.05
CA TYR A 287 -28.31 -2.54 -0.62
C TYR A 287 -29.48 -1.91 -1.35
N VAL A 288 -29.93 -0.76 -0.86
CA VAL A 288 -31.03 0.00 -1.44
C VAL A 288 -30.58 1.38 -1.91
N ASN A 289 -31.19 1.89 -2.97
CA ASN A 289 -31.00 3.24 -3.47
C ASN A 289 -31.80 4.27 -2.67
N ASN A 290 -31.72 5.54 -3.04
CA ASN A 290 -32.43 6.65 -2.37
C ASN A 290 -33.96 6.56 -2.46
N GLN A 291 -34.51 5.71 -3.32
CA GLN A 291 -35.94 5.41 -3.41
C GLN A 291 -36.36 4.18 -2.60
N GLY A 292 -35.40 3.51 -1.93
CA GLY A 292 -35.66 2.31 -1.13
C GLY A 292 -35.71 1.02 -1.93
N PHE A 293 -35.33 1.03 -3.23
CA PHE A 293 -35.30 -0.18 -4.04
C PHE A 293 -33.95 -0.85 -4.00
N ARG A 294 -33.94 -2.17 -3.84
CA ARG A 294 -32.77 -3.01 -4.04
C ARG A 294 -32.36 -2.95 -5.51
N PHE A 295 -31.07 -2.70 -5.80
CA PHE A 295 -30.61 -2.42 -7.16
C PHE A 295 -29.43 -3.28 -7.61
N VAL A 296 -28.81 -4.07 -6.70
CA VAL A 296 -27.65 -4.90 -7.01
C VAL A 296 -27.71 -6.20 -6.20
N ASN A 297 -27.02 -7.23 -6.66
CA ASN A 297 -26.74 -8.42 -5.88
C ASN A 297 -25.59 -8.12 -4.90
N GLU A 298 -25.83 -8.18 -3.61
CA GLU A 298 -24.84 -7.87 -2.55
C GLU A 298 -23.67 -8.85 -2.54
N ALA A 299 -23.82 -10.04 -3.08
CA ALA A 299 -22.76 -11.03 -3.25
C ALA A 299 -21.97 -10.87 -4.55
N ALA A 300 -22.27 -9.84 -5.36
CA ALA A 300 -21.51 -9.55 -6.59
C ALA A 300 -20.11 -9.03 -6.26
N SER A 301 -19.24 -8.96 -7.28
CA SER A 301 -17.90 -8.39 -7.11
C SER A 301 -17.97 -6.93 -6.66
N TRP A 302 -16.97 -6.47 -5.94
CA TRP A 302 -16.90 -5.04 -5.56
C TRP A 302 -16.93 -4.11 -6.75
N ARG A 303 -16.36 -4.52 -7.87
CA ARG A 303 -16.43 -3.78 -9.13
C ARG A 303 -17.88 -3.61 -9.59
N ASP A 304 -18.65 -4.69 -9.56
CA ASP A 304 -20.04 -4.67 -10.04
C ASP A 304 -20.92 -3.88 -9.07
N VAL A 305 -20.75 -4.06 -7.77
CA VAL A 305 -21.43 -3.27 -6.73
C VAL A 305 -21.10 -1.79 -6.87
N SER A 306 -19.82 -1.44 -6.98
CA SER A 306 -19.39 -0.04 -7.12
C SER A 306 -19.91 0.60 -8.40
N ASN A 307 -19.88 -0.10 -9.52
CA ASN A 307 -20.43 0.40 -10.78
C ASN A 307 -21.95 0.62 -10.64
N ALA A 308 -22.68 -0.33 -10.06
CA ALA A 308 -24.11 -0.18 -9.82
C ALA A 308 -24.45 1.02 -8.92
N ILE A 309 -23.61 1.30 -7.91
CA ILE A 309 -23.76 2.51 -7.06
C ILE A 309 -23.54 3.79 -7.88
N LEU A 310 -22.52 3.83 -8.73
CA LEU A 310 -22.24 5.00 -9.57
C LEU A 310 -23.39 5.34 -10.55
N GLU A 311 -24.23 4.34 -10.89
CA GLU A 311 -25.42 4.51 -11.72
C GLU A 311 -26.64 5.02 -10.95
N GLN A 312 -26.63 4.96 -9.60
CA GLN A 312 -27.74 5.44 -8.78
C GLN A 312 -27.76 6.97 -8.69
N ASP A 313 -28.94 7.50 -8.38
CA ASP A 313 -29.10 8.93 -8.07
C ASP A 313 -28.17 9.33 -6.90
N LYS A 314 -27.46 10.46 -7.07
CA LYS A 314 -26.41 10.96 -6.16
C LYS A 314 -25.22 10.00 -5.92
N ARG A 315 -25.16 8.88 -6.65
CA ARG A 315 -24.10 7.86 -6.48
C ARG A 315 -23.98 7.38 -5.03
N GLU A 316 -25.12 7.18 -4.39
CA GLU A 316 -25.25 6.79 -2.99
C GLU A 316 -26.04 5.50 -2.87
N MET A 317 -25.73 4.73 -1.83
CA MET A 317 -26.53 3.59 -1.40
C MET A 317 -26.71 3.59 0.12
N TRP A 318 -27.70 2.85 0.56
CA TRP A 318 -27.94 2.56 1.97
C TRP A 318 -27.79 1.06 2.18
N ALA A 319 -26.91 0.67 3.11
CA ALA A 319 -26.83 -0.72 3.56
C ALA A 319 -27.77 -0.88 4.74
N ILE A 320 -28.72 -1.80 4.61
CA ILE A 320 -29.64 -2.20 5.67
C ILE A 320 -29.11 -3.52 6.21
N THR A 321 -28.73 -3.54 7.46
CA THR A 321 -28.18 -4.71 8.16
C THR A 321 -29.00 -4.98 9.42
N ASP A 322 -29.10 -6.23 9.82
CA ASP A 322 -29.66 -6.56 11.13
C ASP A 322 -28.58 -6.43 12.22
N SER A 323 -28.99 -6.46 13.49
CA SER A 323 -28.12 -6.28 14.67
C SER A 323 -27.66 -7.59 15.24
#